data_81ec603e5164bd19d8122fdd90a47dc6
#
_entry.id   81ec603e5164bd19d8122fdd90a47dc6
#
_cell.length_a   1.000
_cell.length_b   1.000
_cell.length_c   1.000
_cell.angle_alpha   90.00
_cell.angle_beta   90.00
_cell.angle_gamma   90.00
#
_symmetry.space_group_name_H-M   'P 1'
#
loop_
_entity.id
_entity.type
_entity.pdbx_description
1 polymer ?
#
loop_
_entity_poly.entity_id
_entity_poly.type
_entity_poly.pdbx_seq_one_letter_code
_entity_poly.pdbx_strand_id
1 'polypeptide(L)'
;MQVMGDWARGEFAVAGQEAMVDYSCVIPGKEKYVALGGDVFVFPKNDDPKVKDAQLAMASMMVNPTVQAKFNNAKGSLPMRLDVDTSAADACMQMGLDLIQNPDAIMRESDDWNTPAFTAAWGDIISEFRNDPNYTVAQVMDDLEGVLTSGL
;
A
#
# COMPACT_ATOMS: atom_id res chain seq x y z
N MET A 1 6.59 13.28 -10.72
CA MET A 1 6.29 11.84 -10.54
C MET A 1 6.38 11.53 -9.06
N GLN A 2 5.42 10.80 -8.53
CA GLN A 2 5.40 10.30 -7.16
C GLN A 2 5.27 8.79 -7.20
N VAL A 3 6.13 8.07 -6.49
CA VAL A 3 6.02 6.63 -6.28
C VAL A 3 5.38 6.42 -4.91
N MET A 4 4.18 5.86 -4.88
CA MET A 4 3.39 5.69 -3.67
C MET A 4 2.36 4.57 -3.88
N GLY A 5 1.78 4.08 -2.83
CA GLY A 5 0.64 3.16 -2.93
C GLY A 5 -0.62 3.84 -3.48
N ASP A 6 -1.62 3.05 -3.76
CA ASP A 6 -2.90 3.47 -4.36
C ASP A 6 -3.63 4.57 -3.57
N TRP A 7 -3.44 4.62 -2.26
CA TRP A 7 -4.04 5.64 -1.38
C TRP A 7 -3.64 7.09 -1.72
N ALA A 8 -2.52 7.32 -2.43
CA ALA A 8 -2.13 8.65 -2.88
C ALA A 8 -3.21 9.31 -3.77
N ARG A 9 -4.03 8.51 -4.44
CA ARG A 9 -5.17 8.97 -5.23
C ARG A 9 -6.17 9.79 -4.38
N GLY A 10 -6.37 9.41 -3.12
CA GLY A 10 -7.25 10.15 -2.21
C GLY A 10 -6.80 11.58 -1.98
N GLU A 11 -5.50 11.82 -1.87
CA GLU A 11 -4.94 13.17 -1.71
C GLU A 11 -5.17 14.05 -2.96
N PHE A 12 -5.02 13.46 -4.15
CA PHE A 12 -5.33 14.18 -5.39
C PHE A 12 -6.83 14.53 -5.50
N ALA A 13 -7.70 13.60 -5.12
CA ALA A 13 -9.15 13.84 -5.10
C ALA A 13 -9.54 14.95 -4.12
N VAL A 14 -8.96 14.98 -2.91
CA VAL A 14 -9.18 16.06 -1.93
C VAL A 14 -8.68 17.40 -2.45
N ALA A 15 -7.59 17.41 -3.24
CA ALA A 15 -7.09 18.61 -3.92
C ALA A 15 -7.94 19.04 -5.13
N GLY A 16 -9.04 18.33 -5.44
CA GLY A 16 -9.93 18.62 -6.56
C GLY A 16 -9.37 18.19 -7.91
N GLN A 17 -8.38 17.31 -7.93
CA GLN A 17 -7.76 16.81 -9.16
C GLN A 17 -8.47 15.56 -9.66
N GLU A 18 -8.59 15.44 -10.98
CA GLU A 18 -9.27 14.35 -11.65
C GLU A 18 -8.27 13.37 -12.28
N ALA A 19 -8.49 12.07 -12.03
CA ALA A 19 -7.67 11.00 -12.59
C ALA A 19 -7.74 10.99 -14.12
N MET A 20 -6.58 10.82 -14.77
CA MET A 20 -6.38 10.82 -16.23
C MET A 20 -6.65 12.18 -16.92
N VAL A 21 -6.96 13.23 -16.14
CA VAL A 21 -7.09 14.62 -16.60
C VAL A 21 -5.95 15.45 -16.04
N ASP A 22 -5.88 15.57 -14.70
CA ASP A 22 -4.88 16.35 -14.00
C ASP A 22 -3.65 15.50 -13.62
N TYR A 23 -3.83 14.22 -13.43
CA TYR A 23 -2.76 13.25 -13.17
C TYR A 23 -3.06 11.90 -13.82
N SER A 24 -2.02 11.12 -14.06
CA SER A 24 -2.13 9.76 -14.57
C SER A 24 -1.48 8.76 -13.61
N CYS A 25 -2.00 7.55 -13.60
CA CYS A 25 -1.49 6.42 -12.84
C CYS A 25 -0.78 5.45 -13.74
N VAL A 26 0.32 4.89 -13.27
CA VAL A 26 1.05 3.84 -13.99
C VAL A 26 1.56 2.81 -12.99
N ILE A 27 1.38 1.56 -13.32
CA ILE A 27 2.03 0.45 -12.61
C ILE A 27 3.31 0.14 -13.37
N PRO A 28 4.50 0.34 -12.75
CA PRO A 28 5.77 0.18 -13.44
C PRO A 28 6.07 -1.29 -13.77
N GLY A 29 6.94 -1.50 -14.75
CA GLY A 29 7.40 -2.82 -15.15
C GLY A 29 6.83 -3.32 -16.50
N LYS A 30 7.52 -4.26 -17.08
CA LYS A 30 7.08 -4.96 -18.31
C LYS A 30 5.86 -5.82 -17.99
N GLU A 31 6.01 -6.66 -17.00
CA GLU A 31 4.90 -7.37 -16.38
C GLU A 31 4.32 -6.51 -15.25
N LYS A 32 3.01 -6.52 -15.12
CA LYS A 32 2.30 -5.71 -14.14
C LYS A 32 2.00 -6.55 -12.90
N TYR A 33 2.52 -6.10 -11.77
CA TYR A 33 2.29 -6.72 -10.48
C TYR A 33 1.75 -5.69 -9.48
N VAL A 34 0.99 -6.17 -8.51
CA VAL A 34 0.53 -5.39 -7.38
C VAL A 34 0.97 -6.08 -6.08
N ALA A 35 1.65 -5.34 -5.22
CA ALA A 35 1.89 -5.79 -3.86
C ALA A 35 0.62 -5.53 -3.04
N LEU A 36 0.03 -6.60 -2.50
CA LEU A 36 -1.11 -6.49 -1.60
C LEU A 36 -0.61 -6.42 -0.17
N GLY A 37 -0.66 -5.23 0.38
CA GLY A 37 -0.58 -4.96 1.80
C GLY A 37 -1.87 -4.32 2.30
N GLY A 38 -1.96 -4.09 3.60
CA GLY A 38 -3.14 -3.46 4.15
C GLY A 38 -2.96 -2.99 5.58
N ASP A 39 -3.81 -2.03 5.96
CA ASP A 39 -3.90 -1.59 7.33
C ASP A 39 -4.64 -2.61 8.19
N VAL A 40 -4.18 -2.80 9.41
CA VAL A 40 -4.76 -3.74 10.37
C VAL A 40 -5.44 -2.95 11.50
N PHE A 41 -6.69 -3.26 11.78
CA PHE A 41 -7.39 -2.74 12.95
C PHE A 41 -7.21 -3.70 14.12
N VAL A 42 -6.56 -3.23 15.17
CA VAL A 42 -6.32 -4.01 16.39
C VAL A 42 -7.33 -3.60 17.48
N PHE A 43 -7.98 -4.59 18.06
CA PHE A 43 -8.91 -4.39 19.16
C PHE A 43 -8.28 -4.91 20.46
N PRO A 44 -7.72 -4.02 21.30
CA PRO A 44 -7.13 -4.41 22.56
C PRO A 44 -8.16 -5.10 23.47
N LYS A 45 -7.71 -6.11 24.22
CA LYS A 45 -8.55 -6.76 25.22
C LYS A 45 -9.07 -5.71 26.24
N ASN A 46 -10.37 -5.73 26.49
CA ASN A 46 -11.01 -4.87 27.47
C ASN A 46 -12.05 -5.66 28.26
N ASP A 47 -12.14 -5.40 29.56
CA ASP A 47 -13.08 -6.11 30.45
C ASP A 47 -14.45 -5.41 30.53
N ASP A 48 -14.58 -4.17 30.04
CA ASP A 48 -15.87 -3.48 29.96
C ASP A 48 -16.70 -4.04 28.78
N PRO A 49 -17.90 -4.62 29.07
CA PRO A 49 -18.76 -5.16 28.02
C PRO A 49 -19.17 -4.12 26.96
N LYS A 50 -19.35 -2.85 27.34
CA LYS A 50 -19.71 -1.80 26.37
C LYS A 50 -18.61 -1.49 25.40
N VAL A 51 -17.35 -1.54 25.84
CA VAL A 51 -16.18 -1.38 24.95
C VAL A 51 -16.10 -2.55 24.00
N LYS A 52 -16.31 -3.76 24.49
CA LYS A 52 -16.32 -4.97 23.67
C LYS A 52 -17.42 -4.94 22.59
N ASP A 53 -18.62 -4.53 22.97
CA ASP A 53 -19.74 -4.38 22.03
C ASP A 53 -19.43 -3.32 20.95
N ALA A 54 -18.83 -2.21 21.34
CA ALA A 54 -18.40 -1.16 20.41
C ALA A 54 -17.31 -1.65 19.45
N GLN A 55 -16.33 -2.43 19.93
CA GLN A 55 -15.29 -3.06 19.10
C GLN A 55 -15.90 -4.02 18.09
N LEU A 56 -16.85 -4.86 18.49
CA LEU A 56 -17.55 -5.78 17.60
C LEU A 56 -18.40 -5.05 16.55
N ALA A 57 -19.07 -3.99 16.94
CA ALA A 57 -19.84 -3.14 16.02
C ALA A 57 -18.91 -2.48 14.98
N MET A 58 -17.78 -1.95 15.42
CA MET A 58 -16.77 -1.37 14.52
C MET A 58 -16.20 -2.42 13.57
N ALA A 59 -15.81 -3.59 14.07
CA ALA A 59 -15.30 -4.68 13.22
C ALA A 59 -16.33 -5.09 12.16
N SER A 60 -17.60 -5.25 12.56
CA SER A 60 -18.70 -5.57 11.63
C SER A 60 -18.91 -4.48 10.58
N MET A 61 -18.80 -3.21 10.96
CA MET A 61 -18.91 -2.08 10.06
C MET A 61 -17.75 -2.09 9.04
N MET A 62 -16.53 -2.33 9.48
CA MET A 62 -15.33 -2.32 8.61
C MET A 62 -15.35 -3.41 7.53
N VAL A 63 -16.02 -4.53 7.77
CA VAL A 63 -16.16 -5.61 6.76
C VAL A 63 -17.45 -5.49 5.92
N ASN A 64 -18.28 -4.48 6.17
CA ASN A 64 -19.51 -4.26 5.44
C ASN A 64 -19.21 -3.78 4.01
N PRO A 65 -19.76 -4.39 2.93
CA PRO A 65 -19.43 -4.03 1.56
C PRO A 65 -19.77 -2.58 1.19
N THR A 66 -20.90 -2.05 1.69
CA THR A 66 -21.27 -0.65 1.44
C THR A 66 -20.33 0.34 2.13
N VAL A 67 -19.88 0.01 3.34
CA VAL A 67 -18.89 0.82 4.07
C VAL A 67 -17.55 0.74 3.37
N GLN A 68 -17.12 -0.45 2.94
CA GLN A 68 -15.90 -0.65 2.17
C GLN A 68 -15.88 0.20 0.89
N ALA A 69 -16.97 0.23 0.13
CA ALA A 69 -17.10 1.05 -1.07
C ALA A 69 -16.84 2.53 -0.76
N LYS A 70 -17.56 3.08 0.23
CA LYS A 70 -17.46 4.50 0.62
C LYS A 70 -16.09 4.85 1.20
N PHE A 71 -15.59 4.01 2.11
CA PHE A 71 -14.33 4.24 2.80
C PHE A 71 -13.15 4.22 1.82
N ASN A 72 -13.06 3.17 0.99
CA ASN A 72 -11.94 3.04 0.07
C ASN A 72 -11.98 4.07 -1.06
N ASN A 73 -13.16 4.46 -1.49
CA ASN A 73 -13.30 5.55 -2.47
C ASN A 73 -12.81 6.89 -1.91
N ALA A 74 -13.11 7.19 -0.64
CA ALA A 74 -12.62 8.39 0.04
C ALA A 74 -11.12 8.32 0.36
N LYS A 75 -10.63 7.16 0.83
CA LYS A 75 -9.21 6.93 1.13
C LYS A 75 -8.34 6.89 -0.13
N GLY A 76 -8.91 6.47 -1.26
CA GLY A 76 -8.18 6.28 -2.51
C GLY A 76 -7.65 4.87 -2.73
N SER A 77 -7.82 3.95 -1.78
CA SER A 77 -7.29 2.58 -1.83
C SER A 77 -8.28 1.57 -2.40
N LEU A 78 -7.78 0.38 -2.73
CA LEU A 78 -8.63 -0.74 -3.13
C LEU A 78 -9.42 -1.29 -1.93
N PRO A 79 -10.66 -1.78 -2.14
CA PRO A 79 -11.40 -2.47 -1.10
C PRO A 79 -10.80 -3.86 -0.83
N MET A 80 -10.87 -4.30 0.42
CA MET A 80 -10.41 -5.62 0.83
C MET A 80 -11.33 -6.75 0.32
N ARG A 81 -12.59 -6.45 0.08
CA ARG A 81 -13.61 -7.40 -0.41
C ARG A 81 -13.75 -7.31 -1.93
N LEU A 82 -13.96 -8.45 -2.57
CA LEU A 82 -14.18 -8.53 -4.03
C LEU A 82 -15.65 -8.33 -4.45
N ASP A 83 -16.58 -8.36 -3.50
CA ASP A 83 -18.02 -8.19 -3.73
C ASP A 83 -18.54 -6.77 -3.42
N VAL A 84 -17.66 -5.80 -3.48
CA VAL A 84 -17.95 -4.39 -3.25
C VAL A 84 -18.41 -3.73 -4.56
N ASP A 85 -19.38 -2.82 -4.47
CA ASP A 85 -19.76 -1.98 -5.62
C ASP A 85 -18.62 -1.00 -5.96
N THR A 86 -17.99 -1.22 -7.09
CA THR A 86 -16.87 -0.44 -7.63
C THR A 86 -17.28 0.49 -8.77
N SER A 87 -18.58 0.71 -8.96
CA SER A 87 -19.12 1.57 -10.04
C SER A 87 -18.64 3.03 -9.97
N ALA A 88 -18.24 3.49 -8.79
CA ALA A 88 -17.65 4.81 -8.54
C ALA A 88 -16.11 4.85 -8.66
N ALA A 89 -15.48 3.74 -9.05
CA ALA A 89 -14.04 3.69 -9.23
C ALA A 89 -13.59 4.56 -10.41
N ASP A 90 -12.61 5.42 -10.20
CA ASP A 90 -11.95 6.13 -11.28
C ASP A 90 -11.00 5.21 -12.07
N ALA A 91 -10.43 5.72 -13.15
CA ALA A 91 -9.55 4.93 -14.02
C ALA A 91 -8.31 4.39 -13.31
N CYS A 92 -7.77 5.10 -12.30
CA CYS A 92 -6.63 4.66 -11.52
C CYS A 92 -7.00 3.51 -10.58
N MET A 93 -8.14 3.60 -9.91
CA MET A 93 -8.65 2.52 -9.07
C MET A 93 -9.01 1.29 -9.90
N GLN A 94 -9.62 1.48 -11.08
CA GLN A 94 -9.96 0.38 -11.99
C GLN A 94 -8.72 -0.40 -12.42
N MET A 95 -7.61 0.27 -12.69
CA MET A 95 -6.34 -0.37 -13.03
C MET A 95 -5.87 -1.35 -11.93
N GLY A 96 -6.00 -0.99 -10.66
CA GLY A 96 -5.68 -1.87 -9.53
C GLY A 96 -6.70 -3.01 -9.39
N LEU A 97 -8.00 -2.70 -9.54
CA LEU A 97 -9.07 -3.70 -9.49
C LEU A 97 -8.91 -4.79 -10.55
N ASP A 98 -8.49 -4.41 -11.76
CA ASP A 98 -8.25 -5.37 -12.85
C ASP A 98 -7.07 -6.29 -12.53
N LEU A 99 -6.01 -5.76 -11.91
CA LEU A 99 -4.84 -6.57 -11.52
C LEU A 99 -5.17 -7.58 -10.44
N ILE A 100 -5.92 -7.21 -9.40
CA ILE A 100 -6.24 -8.14 -8.31
C ILE A 100 -7.17 -9.28 -8.73
N GLN A 101 -7.80 -9.20 -9.93
CA GLN A 101 -8.53 -10.32 -10.51
C GLN A 101 -7.61 -11.43 -11.03
N ASN A 102 -6.33 -11.13 -11.27
CA ASN A 102 -5.33 -12.10 -11.71
C ASN A 102 -4.44 -12.51 -10.53
N PRO A 103 -4.58 -13.73 -9.96
CA PRO A 103 -3.76 -14.19 -8.84
C PRO A 103 -2.26 -14.16 -9.15
N ASP A 104 -1.85 -14.37 -10.41
CA ASP A 104 -0.45 -14.37 -10.83
C ASP A 104 0.16 -12.96 -10.86
N ALA A 105 -0.67 -11.93 -10.85
CA ALA A 105 -0.23 -10.54 -10.75
C ALA A 105 -0.09 -10.04 -9.29
N ILE A 106 -0.48 -10.86 -8.31
CA ILE A 106 -0.41 -10.50 -6.90
C ILE A 106 0.95 -10.92 -6.34
N MET A 107 1.67 -9.94 -5.80
CA MET A 107 2.89 -10.15 -5.05
C MET A 107 2.64 -9.96 -3.56
N ARG A 108 3.41 -10.68 -2.75
CA ARG A 108 3.50 -10.37 -1.31
C ARG A 108 4.20 -9.02 -1.11
N GLU A 109 3.82 -8.33 -0.07
CA GLU A 109 4.50 -7.12 0.34
C GLU A 109 5.93 -7.43 0.85
N SER A 110 6.85 -6.48 0.68
CA SER A 110 8.26 -6.66 1.09
C SER A 110 8.39 -6.97 2.59
N ASP A 111 7.51 -6.41 3.40
CA ASP A 111 7.51 -6.59 4.86
C ASP A 111 7.20 -8.04 5.30
N ASP A 112 6.60 -8.85 4.41
CA ASP A 112 6.38 -10.28 4.65
C ASP A 112 7.65 -11.14 4.51
N TRP A 113 8.70 -10.59 3.89
CA TRP A 113 9.91 -11.32 3.52
C TRP A 113 11.14 -10.82 4.28
N ASN A 114 11.16 -9.53 4.54
CA ASN A 114 12.33 -8.86 5.08
C ASN A 114 12.35 -8.97 6.60
N THR A 115 13.51 -9.33 7.14
CA THR A 115 13.72 -9.20 8.59
C THR A 115 13.81 -7.72 8.97
N PRO A 116 13.53 -7.37 10.24
CA PRO A 116 13.77 -6.01 10.73
C PRO A 116 15.21 -5.52 10.53
N ALA A 117 16.19 -6.45 10.62
CA ALA A 117 17.59 -6.14 10.41
C ALA A 117 17.88 -5.78 8.94
N PHE A 118 17.32 -6.54 8.00
CA PHE A 118 17.41 -6.23 6.57
C PHE A 118 16.81 -4.85 6.25
N THR A 119 15.60 -4.59 6.74
CA THR A 119 14.90 -3.32 6.49
C THR A 119 15.68 -2.13 7.06
N ALA A 120 16.27 -2.27 8.24
CA ALA A 120 17.12 -1.25 8.85
C ALA A 120 18.37 -0.98 8.02
N ALA A 121 19.14 -2.03 7.67
CA ALA A 121 20.37 -1.91 6.90
C ALA A 121 20.12 -1.27 5.52
N TRP A 122 19.05 -1.67 4.85
CA TRP A 122 18.61 -1.07 3.58
C TRP A 122 18.26 0.42 3.73
N GLY A 123 17.50 0.75 4.78
CA GLY A 123 17.12 2.12 5.11
C GLY A 123 18.31 3.02 5.41
N ASP A 124 19.33 2.50 6.11
CA ASP A 124 20.56 3.23 6.45
C ASP A 124 21.35 3.59 5.20
N ILE A 125 21.55 2.65 4.26
CA ILE A 125 22.23 2.88 2.98
C ILE A 125 21.52 3.99 2.19
N ILE A 126 20.19 3.92 2.04
CA ILE A 126 19.41 4.92 1.31
C ILE A 126 19.47 6.28 2.00
N SER A 127 19.46 6.29 3.33
CA SER A 127 19.58 7.51 4.14
C SER A 127 20.94 8.17 3.98
N GLU A 128 22.02 7.40 3.99
CA GLU A 128 23.38 7.86 3.76
C GLU A 128 23.53 8.42 2.34
N PHE A 129 23.06 7.69 1.33
CA PHE A 129 23.06 8.15 -0.07
C PHE A 129 22.38 9.51 -0.25
N ARG A 130 21.30 9.73 0.48
CA ARG A 130 20.56 11.00 0.43
C ARG A 130 21.32 12.15 1.09
N ASN A 131 22.13 11.86 2.11
CA ASN A 131 22.76 12.86 2.97
C ASN A 131 24.25 13.11 2.65
N ASP A 132 24.95 12.15 2.03
CA ASP A 132 26.35 12.29 1.62
C ASP A 132 26.48 12.44 0.10
N PRO A 133 26.84 13.64 -0.39
CA PRO A 133 27.02 13.88 -1.84
C PRO A 133 28.23 13.12 -2.43
N ASN A 134 29.11 12.54 -1.62
CA ASN A 134 30.23 11.75 -2.09
C ASN A 134 29.92 10.25 -2.17
N TYR A 135 28.78 9.80 -1.60
CA TYR A 135 28.36 8.43 -1.68
C TYR A 135 27.73 8.16 -3.07
N THR A 136 28.48 7.50 -3.92
CA THR A 136 28.16 7.34 -5.33
C THR A 136 27.11 6.24 -5.54
N VAL A 137 26.39 6.31 -6.66
CA VAL A 137 25.41 5.27 -7.05
C VAL A 137 26.07 3.88 -7.11
N ALA A 138 27.34 3.79 -7.60
CA ALA A 138 28.04 2.52 -7.66
C ALA A 138 28.25 1.92 -6.27
N GLN A 139 28.71 2.73 -5.31
CA GLN A 139 28.88 2.28 -3.92
C GLN A 139 27.54 1.86 -3.29
N VAL A 140 26.49 2.65 -3.49
CA VAL A 140 25.14 2.28 -3.03
C VAL A 140 24.69 0.93 -3.58
N MET A 141 24.89 0.70 -4.86
CA MET A 141 24.51 -0.59 -5.49
C MET A 141 25.29 -1.76 -4.93
N ASP A 142 26.60 -1.59 -4.70
CA ASP A 142 27.45 -2.61 -4.09
C ASP A 142 27.03 -2.91 -2.65
N ASP A 143 26.73 -1.89 -1.86
CA ASP A 143 26.28 -2.04 -0.47
C ASP A 143 24.88 -2.67 -0.37
N LEU A 144 23.94 -2.30 -1.26
CA LEU A 144 22.63 -2.92 -1.33
C LEU A 144 22.73 -4.41 -1.74
N GLU A 145 23.61 -4.75 -2.69
CA GLU A 145 23.88 -6.15 -3.06
C GLU A 145 24.48 -6.91 -1.86
N GLY A 146 25.37 -6.26 -1.10
CA GLY A 146 25.91 -6.82 0.12
C GLY A 146 24.84 -7.16 1.17
N VAL A 147 23.86 -6.28 1.37
CA VAL A 147 22.72 -6.54 2.27
C VAL A 147 21.86 -7.69 1.76
N LEU A 148 21.55 -7.73 0.46
CA LEU A 148 20.76 -8.82 -0.16
C LEU A 148 21.42 -10.19 -0.01
N THR A 149 22.74 -10.24 -0.03
CA THR A 149 23.53 -11.50 0.04
C THR A 149 23.95 -11.90 1.43
N SER A 150 23.81 -11.00 2.42
CA SER A 150 24.27 -11.23 3.81
C SER A 150 23.44 -12.24 4.60
N GLY A 151 22.22 -12.58 4.14
CA GLY A 151 21.30 -13.47 4.85
C GLY A 151 20.65 -12.83 6.09
N LEU A 152 20.63 -11.51 6.19
CA LEU A 152 19.96 -10.74 7.26
C LEU A 152 18.45 -10.95 7.26
#